data_3b3435a48a27754325d8d5860745454f
#
_entry.id   3b3435a48a27754325d8d5860745454f
#
_cell.length_a   1.000
_cell.length_b   1.000
_cell.length_c   1.000
_cell.angle_alpha   90.00
_cell.angle_beta   90.00
_cell.angle_gamma   90.00
#
_symmetry.space_group_name_H-M   'P 1'
#
loop_
_entity.id
_entity.type
_entity.pdbx_description
1 polymer ?
#
loop_
_entity_poly.entity_id
_entity_poly.type
_entity_poly.pdbx_seq_one_letter_code
_entity_poly.pdbx_strand_id
1 'polypeptide(L)'
;ESKDSLSESLQQVITLLDKHKLVEDLVHRQDMHNQDLVESLVHKQNLQELQKKLDQLHPADVAAILEALPLEQRLDVWELVKVERDGDILLEVSDAVRQTLIADMNTDELLAAAEQLDTDELADLAPDLPKDVLQELFDSLDTQNRARLQSALSYAEDSVGGIMDFDIITIRENISLEVALRYMRRLGSLPDHTDKLFVVDRHEILLGVLPLKRLVVNDLAASVADVMASDAVVFHPDEPADETAKAFERYDLVTAPVVDENNKLVGRVTVDAVMDFIREEAESDMLSMAGLREEEDFFASIWKSVQNRWA
;
A
#
# COMPACT_ATOMS: atom_id res chain seq x y z
N GLU A 1 4.15 -4.71 22.34
CA GLU A 1 5.55 -4.67 21.83
C GLU A 1 5.72 -3.72 20.67
N SER A 2 4.71 -3.51 19.79
CA SER A 2 4.83 -2.70 18.56
C SER A 2 4.94 -1.18 18.81
N LYS A 3 4.16 -0.57 19.73
CA LYS A 3 4.18 0.89 19.95
C LYS A 3 5.46 1.43 20.60
N ASP A 4 6.06 0.67 21.51
CA ASP A 4 7.34 1.05 22.15
C ASP A 4 8.49 0.98 21.14
N SER A 5 8.44 0.01 20.21
CA SER A 5 9.40 -0.16 19.13
C SER A 5 9.39 0.98 18.11
N LEU A 6 8.21 1.47 17.67
CA LEU A 6 8.09 2.58 16.72
C LEU A 6 8.58 3.90 17.32
N SER A 7 8.17 4.21 18.56
CA SER A 7 8.64 5.41 19.29
C SER A 7 10.16 5.39 19.48
N GLU A 8 10.75 4.25 19.79
CA GLU A 8 12.22 4.11 19.89
C GLU A 8 12.89 4.28 18.52
N SER A 9 12.32 3.73 17.47
CA SER A 9 12.84 3.85 16.10
C SER A 9 12.80 5.29 15.60
N LEU A 10 11.68 5.99 15.81
CA LEU A 10 11.54 7.40 15.51
C LEU A 10 12.58 8.25 16.27
N GLN A 11 12.76 7.99 17.56
CA GLN A 11 13.71 8.72 18.38
C GLN A 11 15.18 8.47 17.97
N GLN A 12 15.49 7.26 17.52
CA GLN A 12 16.79 6.91 16.95
C GLN A 12 17.03 7.63 15.63
N VAL A 13 16.05 7.65 14.73
CA VAL A 13 16.12 8.37 13.44
C VAL A 13 16.34 9.86 13.69
N ILE A 14 15.54 10.49 14.53
CA ILE A 14 15.70 11.93 14.90
C ILE A 14 17.10 12.18 15.47
N THR A 15 17.58 11.32 16.36
CA THR A 15 18.92 11.46 16.96
C THR A 15 20.03 11.36 15.90
N LEU A 16 19.88 10.50 14.90
CA LEU A 16 20.83 10.36 13.80
C LEU A 16 20.79 11.58 12.86
N LEU A 17 19.59 12.10 12.56
CA LEU A 17 19.39 13.32 11.78
C LEU A 17 19.97 14.54 12.49
N ASP A 18 19.73 14.70 13.78
CA ASP A 18 20.30 15.80 14.57
C ASP A 18 21.83 15.76 14.59
N LYS A 19 22.42 14.57 14.72
CA LYS A 19 23.87 14.39 14.61
C LYS A 19 24.37 14.76 13.21
N HIS A 20 23.63 14.40 12.17
CA HIS A 20 23.95 14.73 10.79
C HIS A 20 23.96 16.25 10.59
N LYS A 21 22.88 16.93 10.98
CA LYS A 21 22.72 18.39 10.87
C LYS A 21 23.78 19.16 11.69
N LEU A 22 24.14 18.64 12.86
CA LEU A 22 25.20 19.23 13.69
C LEU A 22 26.58 19.14 13.01
N VAL A 23 26.87 18.04 12.31
CA VAL A 23 28.11 17.87 11.53
C VAL A 23 28.12 18.82 10.34
N GLU A 24 27.01 18.96 9.61
CA GLU A 24 26.85 19.89 8.50
C GLU A 24 27.08 21.37 8.94
N ASP A 25 26.45 21.79 10.02
CA ASP A 25 26.59 23.12 10.58
C ASP A 25 28.04 23.42 11.02
N LEU A 26 28.75 22.42 11.52
CA LEU A 26 30.17 22.55 11.89
C LEU A 26 31.07 22.67 10.67
N VAL A 27 30.77 21.90 9.59
CA VAL A 27 31.50 21.98 8.31
C VAL A 27 31.36 23.37 7.68
N HIS A 28 30.16 23.95 7.65
CA HIS A 28 29.90 25.27 7.07
C HIS A 28 30.54 26.42 7.84
N ARG A 29 30.97 26.22 9.12
CA ARG A 29 31.53 27.25 9.96
C ARG A 29 33.06 27.31 10.03
N GLN A 30 33.77 26.31 9.50
CA GLN A 30 35.23 26.23 9.60
C GLN A 30 35.92 25.97 8.25
N ASP A 31 36.54 27.03 7.72
CA ASP A 31 37.47 27.02 6.59
C ASP A 31 38.81 26.36 6.96
N MET A 32 38.89 25.01 7.01
CA MET A 32 40.17 24.32 7.28
C MET A 32 40.36 23.00 6.52
N HIS A 33 41.36 22.96 5.68
CA HIS A 33 41.69 22.02 4.62
C HIS A 33 42.06 20.56 5.02
N ASN A 34 42.14 20.20 6.29
CA ASN A 34 42.55 18.84 6.74
C ASN A 34 41.48 18.11 7.60
N GLN A 35 40.38 18.77 7.95
CA GLN A 35 39.26 18.14 8.67
C GLN A 35 38.22 17.52 7.73
N ASP A 36 38.18 17.97 6.47
CA ASP A 36 37.20 17.54 5.44
C ASP A 36 37.12 16.02 5.26
N LEU A 37 38.22 15.29 5.40
CA LEU A 37 38.26 13.83 5.23
C LEU A 37 37.63 13.08 6.41
N VAL A 38 37.86 13.53 7.64
CA VAL A 38 37.32 12.86 8.83
C VAL A 38 35.81 13.19 8.96
N GLU A 39 35.43 14.41 8.68
CA GLU A 39 34.02 14.88 8.69
C GLU A 39 33.22 14.21 7.59
N SER A 40 33.74 14.12 6.36
CA SER A 40 33.08 13.38 5.28
C SER A 40 32.92 11.88 5.57
N LEU A 41 33.85 11.29 6.30
CA LEU A 41 33.76 9.89 6.74
C LEU A 41 32.70 9.70 7.83
N VAL A 42 32.65 10.60 8.82
CA VAL A 42 31.61 10.55 9.88
C VAL A 42 30.22 10.80 9.31
N HIS A 43 30.10 11.78 8.42
CA HIS A 43 28.87 12.06 7.69
C HIS A 43 28.38 10.83 6.91
N LYS A 44 29.26 10.23 6.09
CA LYS A 44 28.95 9.02 5.34
C LYS A 44 28.61 7.83 6.24
N GLN A 45 29.26 7.72 7.40
CA GLN A 45 28.97 6.65 8.36
C GLN A 45 27.59 6.84 9.01
N ASN A 46 27.22 8.07 9.39
CA ASN A 46 25.89 8.37 9.96
C ASN A 46 24.77 8.09 8.95
N LEU A 47 24.94 8.50 7.68
CA LEU A 47 23.97 8.19 6.62
C LEU A 47 23.84 6.68 6.38
N GLN A 48 24.96 5.96 6.38
CA GLN A 48 24.92 4.49 6.23
C GLN A 48 24.22 3.80 7.42
N GLU A 49 24.40 4.30 8.64
CA GLU A 49 23.73 3.78 9.82
C GLU A 49 22.22 4.04 9.75
N LEU A 50 21.82 5.25 9.34
CA LEU A 50 20.44 5.62 9.14
C LEU A 50 19.79 4.78 8.02
N GLN A 51 20.42 4.68 6.86
CA GLN A 51 19.93 3.85 5.75
C GLN A 51 19.76 2.39 6.18
N LYS A 52 20.76 1.82 6.86
CA LYS A 52 20.67 0.44 7.39
C LYS A 52 19.52 0.26 8.37
N LYS A 53 19.21 1.31 9.16
CA LYS A 53 18.08 1.27 10.09
C LYS A 53 16.76 1.29 9.31
N LEU A 54 16.61 2.17 8.33
CA LEU A 54 15.42 2.25 7.47
C LEU A 54 15.18 0.94 6.72
N ASP A 55 16.24 0.29 6.22
CA ASP A 55 16.17 -1.02 5.55
C ASP A 55 15.60 -2.15 6.42
N GLN A 56 15.68 -2.02 7.74
CA GLN A 56 15.19 -3.03 8.69
C GLN A 56 13.76 -2.80 9.15
N LEU A 57 13.21 -1.61 8.92
CA LEU A 57 11.86 -1.25 9.33
C LEU A 57 10.84 -1.72 8.29
N HIS A 58 9.62 -1.99 8.73
CA HIS A 58 8.49 -2.22 7.82
C HIS A 58 8.17 -0.92 7.05
N PRO A 59 7.64 -0.97 5.79
CA PRO A 59 7.20 0.23 5.07
C PRO A 59 6.28 1.14 5.89
N ALA A 60 5.28 0.59 6.57
CA ALA A 60 4.38 1.33 7.46
C ALA A 60 5.10 2.06 8.62
N ASP A 61 6.19 1.47 9.17
CA ASP A 61 6.99 2.13 10.21
C ASP A 61 7.81 3.29 9.63
N VAL A 62 8.31 3.14 8.39
CA VAL A 62 9.02 4.21 7.68
C VAL A 62 8.06 5.34 7.34
N ALA A 63 6.86 5.03 6.85
CA ALA A 63 5.79 5.98 6.59
C ALA A 63 5.46 6.80 7.85
N ALA A 64 5.24 6.14 8.99
CA ALA A 64 4.97 6.82 10.27
C ALA A 64 6.13 7.74 10.70
N ILE A 65 7.38 7.40 10.39
CA ILE A 65 8.55 8.26 10.63
C ILE A 65 8.49 9.49 9.71
N LEU A 66 8.23 9.30 8.41
CA LEU A 66 8.12 10.39 7.43
C LEU A 66 6.99 11.37 7.79
N GLU A 67 5.86 10.87 8.26
CA GLU A 67 4.72 11.67 8.76
C GLU A 67 5.12 12.56 9.95
N ALA A 68 5.94 12.04 10.85
CA ALA A 68 6.35 12.76 12.06
C ALA A 68 7.45 13.82 11.80
N LEU A 69 8.10 13.83 10.65
CA LEU A 69 9.23 14.69 10.33
C LEU A 69 8.78 15.98 9.62
N PRO A 70 9.43 17.13 9.92
CA PRO A 70 9.33 18.34 9.11
C PRO A 70 9.79 18.08 7.67
N LEU A 71 9.24 18.83 6.69
CA LEU A 71 9.46 18.60 5.25
C LEU A 71 10.95 18.43 4.87
N GLU A 72 11.83 19.30 5.34
CA GLU A 72 13.27 19.24 5.03
C GLU A 72 13.88 17.90 5.48
N GLN A 73 13.64 17.50 6.73
CA GLN A 73 14.15 16.23 7.28
C GLN A 73 13.46 14.99 6.66
N ARG A 74 12.20 15.15 6.27
CA ARG A 74 11.44 14.11 5.55
C ARG A 74 12.10 13.76 4.23
N LEU A 75 12.45 14.78 3.43
CA LEU A 75 13.12 14.58 2.14
C LEU A 75 14.54 14.03 2.33
N ASP A 76 15.30 14.49 3.33
CA ASP A 76 16.61 13.92 3.68
C ASP A 76 16.51 12.41 4.00
N VAL A 77 15.46 12.00 4.70
CA VAL A 77 15.20 10.57 5.01
C VAL A 77 14.74 9.82 3.77
N TRP A 78 13.87 10.44 2.95
CA TRP A 78 13.34 9.86 1.73
C TRP A 78 14.44 9.50 0.73
N GLU A 79 15.42 10.38 0.51
CA GLU A 79 16.58 10.11 -0.34
C GLU A 79 17.41 8.87 0.08
N LEU A 80 17.28 8.43 1.34
CA LEU A 80 17.99 7.27 1.86
C LEU A 80 17.19 5.97 1.74
N VAL A 81 15.91 6.05 1.43
CA VAL A 81 15.07 4.87 1.17
C VAL A 81 15.52 4.22 -0.14
N LYS A 82 15.38 2.92 -0.21
CA LYS A 82 15.68 2.18 -1.44
C LYS A 82 14.50 2.25 -2.40
N VAL A 83 14.80 2.48 -3.66
CA VAL A 83 13.80 2.58 -4.73
C VAL A 83 12.84 1.39 -4.78
N GLU A 84 13.31 0.19 -4.41
CA GLU A 84 12.49 -1.03 -4.34
C GLU A 84 11.45 -1.02 -3.22
N ARG A 85 11.40 0.02 -2.40
CA ARG A 85 10.46 0.17 -1.28
C ARG A 85 9.61 1.43 -1.39
N ASP A 86 9.91 2.26 -2.38
CA ASP A 86 9.26 3.56 -2.52
C ASP A 86 7.76 3.41 -2.73
N GLY A 87 7.34 2.46 -3.58
CA GLY A 87 5.93 2.18 -3.85
C GLY A 87 5.15 1.84 -2.58
N ASP A 88 5.61 0.83 -1.83
CA ASP A 88 4.97 0.40 -0.58
C ASP A 88 4.87 1.54 0.45
N ILE A 89 5.90 2.39 0.55
CA ILE A 89 5.91 3.50 1.51
C ILE A 89 4.97 4.63 1.05
N LEU A 90 4.90 4.90 -0.26
CA LEU A 90 3.99 5.91 -0.81
C LEU A 90 2.52 5.56 -0.56
N LEU A 91 2.16 4.27 -0.51
CA LEU A 91 0.82 3.82 -0.16
C LEU A 91 0.48 4.00 1.32
N GLU A 92 1.48 3.93 2.19
CA GLU A 92 1.30 3.98 3.65
C GLU A 92 1.29 5.41 4.23
N VAL A 93 1.76 6.41 3.49
CA VAL A 93 1.74 7.81 3.93
C VAL A 93 0.43 8.50 3.55
N SER A 94 0.06 9.56 4.30
CA SER A 94 -1.10 10.41 3.96
C SER A 94 -0.92 11.11 2.61
N ASP A 95 -2.02 11.49 1.97
CA ASP A 95 -2.03 12.17 0.67
C ASP A 95 -1.15 13.42 0.66
N ALA A 96 -1.21 14.23 1.72
CA ALA A 96 -0.39 15.43 1.84
C ALA A 96 1.12 15.12 1.86
N VAL A 97 1.53 14.05 2.52
CA VAL A 97 2.93 13.60 2.55
C VAL A 97 3.30 12.97 1.21
N ARG A 98 2.45 12.11 0.66
CA ARG A 98 2.60 11.44 -0.64
C ARG A 98 2.89 12.45 -1.75
N GLN A 99 2.09 13.50 -1.86
CA GLN A 99 2.28 14.57 -2.84
C GLN A 99 3.64 15.27 -2.69
N THR A 100 4.12 15.49 -1.46
CA THR A 100 5.45 16.11 -1.25
C THR A 100 6.59 15.20 -1.67
N LEU A 101 6.47 13.88 -1.45
CA LEU A 101 7.47 12.89 -1.86
C LEU A 101 7.47 12.72 -3.39
N ILE A 102 6.29 12.55 -4.00
CA ILE A 102 6.14 12.45 -5.47
C ILE A 102 6.70 13.70 -6.17
N ALA A 103 6.51 14.88 -5.60
CA ALA A 103 7.04 16.12 -6.17
C ALA A 103 8.58 16.21 -6.14
N ASP A 104 9.24 15.46 -5.28
CA ASP A 104 10.70 15.39 -5.17
C ASP A 104 11.31 14.31 -6.08
N MET A 105 10.54 13.28 -6.45
CA MET A 105 10.96 12.17 -7.29
C MET A 105 11.03 12.55 -8.76
N ASN A 106 11.96 11.94 -9.48
CA ASN A 106 12.02 12.04 -10.94
C ASN A 106 11.14 10.96 -11.62
N THR A 107 10.91 11.10 -12.93
CA THR A 107 10.07 10.19 -13.72
C THR A 107 10.51 8.73 -13.63
N ASP A 108 11.82 8.46 -13.69
CA ASP A 108 12.35 7.09 -13.66
C ASP A 108 12.13 6.45 -12.27
N GLU A 109 12.25 7.22 -11.21
CA GLU A 109 11.98 6.76 -9.82
C GLU A 109 10.49 6.47 -9.62
N LEU A 110 9.61 7.35 -10.09
CA LEU A 110 8.16 7.15 -10.02
C LEU A 110 7.71 5.92 -10.79
N LEU A 111 8.25 5.70 -11.99
CA LEU A 111 7.96 4.50 -12.77
C LEU A 111 8.47 3.24 -12.06
N ALA A 112 9.68 3.27 -11.52
CA ALA A 112 10.25 2.14 -10.79
C ALA A 112 9.47 1.80 -9.52
N ALA A 113 8.94 2.80 -8.80
CA ALA A 113 8.06 2.61 -7.66
C ALA A 113 6.72 1.99 -8.08
N ALA A 114 6.11 2.52 -9.13
CA ALA A 114 4.81 2.06 -9.63
C ALA A 114 4.86 0.64 -10.24
N GLU A 115 5.96 0.25 -10.90
CA GLU A 115 6.12 -1.07 -11.52
C GLU A 115 6.15 -2.24 -10.51
N GLN A 116 6.35 -1.96 -9.22
CA GLN A 116 6.42 -2.97 -8.17
C GLN A 116 5.07 -3.22 -7.49
N LEU A 117 4.12 -2.31 -7.68
CA LEU A 117 2.80 -2.36 -7.07
C LEU A 117 1.86 -3.30 -7.83
N ASP A 118 0.96 -3.92 -7.09
CA ASP A 118 -0.16 -4.65 -7.66
C ASP A 118 -1.17 -3.69 -8.30
N THR A 119 -2.14 -4.21 -9.04
CA THR A 119 -3.00 -3.35 -9.89
C THR A 119 -3.93 -2.45 -9.07
N ASP A 120 -4.41 -2.89 -7.93
CA ASP A 120 -5.21 -2.12 -6.98
C ASP A 120 -4.36 -1.04 -6.29
N GLU A 121 -3.23 -1.40 -5.74
CA GLU A 121 -2.23 -0.47 -5.17
C GLU A 121 -1.83 0.62 -6.18
N LEU A 122 -1.66 0.22 -7.44
CA LEU A 122 -1.36 1.14 -8.51
C LEU A 122 -2.54 2.06 -8.84
N ALA A 123 -3.78 1.61 -8.66
CA ALA A 123 -4.96 2.45 -8.83
C ALA A 123 -5.06 3.52 -7.72
N ASP A 124 -4.62 3.21 -6.50
CA ASP A 124 -4.59 4.15 -5.38
C ASP A 124 -3.50 5.22 -5.56
N LEU A 125 -2.37 4.85 -6.16
CA LEU A 125 -1.28 5.79 -6.43
C LEU A 125 -1.52 6.65 -7.69
N ALA A 126 -2.21 6.13 -8.68
CA ALA A 126 -2.35 6.74 -10.01
C ALA A 126 -2.93 8.18 -10.03
N PRO A 127 -3.90 8.56 -9.18
CA PRO A 127 -4.42 9.93 -9.11
C PRO A 127 -3.35 10.97 -8.76
N ASP A 128 -2.35 10.59 -7.95
CA ASP A 128 -1.28 11.47 -7.48
C ASP A 128 -0.11 11.58 -8.48
N LEU A 129 -0.02 10.66 -9.45
CA LEU A 129 1.06 10.65 -10.43
C LEU A 129 0.94 11.78 -11.47
N PRO A 130 2.06 12.38 -11.90
CA PRO A 130 2.08 13.27 -13.06
C PRO A 130 1.54 12.57 -14.31
N LYS A 131 0.83 13.32 -15.16
CA LYS A 131 0.14 12.75 -16.35
C LYS A 131 1.05 12.06 -17.36
N ASP A 132 2.27 12.54 -17.49
CA ASP A 132 3.30 11.95 -18.36
C ASP A 132 3.80 10.63 -17.79
N VAL A 133 4.04 10.54 -16.48
CA VAL A 133 4.37 9.29 -15.77
C VAL A 133 3.24 8.28 -15.91
N LEU A 134 2.01 8.70 -15.66
CA LEU A 134 0.83 7.82 -15.78
C LEU A 134 0.66 7.28 -17.21
N GLN A 135 0.91 8.10 -18.23
CA GLN A 135 0.85 7.66 -19.64
C GLN A 135 1.95 6.62 -19.93
N GLU A 136 3.18 6.85 -19.49
CA GLU A 136 4.29 5.93 -19.67
C GLU A 136 4.07 4.61 -18.93
N LEU A 137 3.52 4.67 -17.71
CA LEU A 137 3.10 3.52 -16.95
C LEU A 137 2.06 2.69 -17.70
N PHE A 138 0.98 3.31 -18.22
CA PHE A 138 0.00 2.61 -19.06
C PHE A 138 0.62 1.93 -20.27
N ASP A 139 1.63 2.55 -20.88
CA ASP A 139 2.32 2.00 -22.05
C ASP A 139 3.24 0.82 -21.69
N SER A 140 3.77 0.76 -20.46
CA SER A 140 4.60 -0.34 -19.96
C SER A 140 3.79 -1.58 -19.59
N LEU A 141 2.55 -1.41 -19.12
CA LEU A 141 1.68 -2.50 -18.67
C LEU A 141 1.26 -3.42 -19.83
N ASP A 142 1.18 -4.72 -19.55
CA ASP A 142 0.55 -5.68 -20.46
C ASP A 142 -0.95 -5.41 -20.65
N THR A 143 -1.55 -6.04 -21.64
CA THR A 143 -2.95 -5.79 -22.01
C THR A 143 -3.94 -6.10 -20.88
N GLN A 144 -3.65 -7.10 -20.05
CA GLN A 144 -4.53 -7.52 -18.95
C GLN A 144 -4.45 -6.54 -17.79
N ASN A 145 -3.24 -6.20 -17.33
CA ASN A 145 -3.03 -5.28 -16.22
C ASN A 145 -3.47 -3.85 -16.58
N ARG A 146 -3.24 -3.44 -17.83
CA ARG A 146 -3.78 -2.18 -18.36
C ARG A 146 -5.30 -2.11 -18.28
N ALA A 147 -6.00 -3.19 -18.68
CA ALA A 147 -7.47 -3.25 -18.63
C ALA A 147 -7.98 -3.25 -17.20
N ARG A 148 -7.28 -3.92 -16.27
CA ARG A 148 -7.61 -3.95 -14.84
C ARG A 148 -7.44 -2.57 -14.21
N LEU A 149 -6.30 -1.91 -14.41
CA LEU A 149 -6.04 -0.57 -13.91
C LEU A 149 -7.07 0.43 -14.46
N GLN A 150 -7.37 0.36 -15.75
CA GLN A 150 -8.40 1.20 -16.37
C GLN A 150 -9.79 0.94 -15.78
N SER A 151 -10.09 -0.31 -15.42
CA SER A 151 -11.33 -0.67 -14.74
C SER A 151 -11.37 -0.11 -13.31
N ALA A 152 -10.30 -0.29 -12.53
CA ALA A 152 -10.18 0.23 -11.17
C ALA A 152 -10.40 1.75 -11.13
N LEU A 153 -9.68 2.49 -11.98
CA LEU A 153 -9.79 3.96 -12.09
C LEU A 153 -11.17 4.46 -12.60
N SER A 154 -12.05 3.56 -13.05
CA SER A 154 -13.40 3.93 -13.49
C SER A 154 -14.44 3.88 -12.38
N TYR A 155 -14.14 3.23 -11.26
CA TYR A 155 -15.01 3.16 -10.10
C TYR A 155 -14.82 4.38 -9.18
N ALA A 156 -15.81 4.65 -8.35
CA ALA A 156 -15.69 5.68 -7.31
C ALA A 156 -14.80 5.14 -6.16
N GLU A 157 -13.96 5.99 -5.60
CA GLU A 157 -13.03 5.64 -4.50
C GLU A 157 -13.76 5.07 -3.28
N ASP A 158 -14.97 5.56 -2.99
CA ASP A 158 -15.84 5.11 -1.91
C ASP A 158 -16.72 3.88 -2.25
N SER A 159 -16.44 3.20 -3.37
CA SER A 159 -17.14 2.00 -3.81
C SER A 159 -16.30 0.74 -3.61
N VAL A 160 -16.97 -0.43 -3.63
CA VAL A 160 -16.29 -1.75 -3.65
C VAL A 160 -15.32 -1.86 -4.82
N GLY A 161 -15.66 -1.31 -5.97
CA GLY A 161 -14.80 -1.32 -7.16
C GLY A 161 -13.53 -0.50 -6.99
N GLY A 162 -13.56 0.56 -6.16
CA GLY A 162 -12.39 1.37 -5.81
C GLY A 162 -11.41 0.65 -4.90
N ILE A 163 -11.90 -0.22 -4.02
CA ILE A 163 -11.07 -0.94 -3.04
C ILE A 163 -10.87 -2.43 -3.38
N MET A 164 -11.27 -2.90 -4.56
CA MET A 164 -11.16 -4.30 -4.92
C MET A 164 -9.80 -4.65 -5.52
N ASP A 165 -9.28 -5.80 -5.11
CA ASP A 165 -8.10 -6.44 -5.64
C ASP A 165 -8.46 -7.39 -6.81
N PHE A 166 -7.63 -7.38 -7.86
CA PHE A 166 -7.79 -8.21 -9.06
C PHE A 166 -7.03 -9.53 -9.00
N ASP A 167 -6.18 -9.73 -7.99
CA ASP A 167 -5.39 -10.93 -7.82
C ASP A 167 -6.17 -12.03 -7.14
N ILE A 168 -6.90 -12.77 -7.97
CA ILE A 168 -7.81 -13.83 -7.57
C ILE A 168 -7.32 -15.21 -8.01
N ILE A 169 -7.45 -16.21 -7.13
CA ILE A 169 -7.19 -17.60 -7.49
C ILE A 169 -8.51 -18.31 -7.73
N THR A 170 -8.72 -18.73 -8.97
CA THR A 170 -9.92 -19.47 -9.40
C THR A 170 -9.63 -20.94 -9.65
N ILE A 171 -10.59 -21.77 -9.29
CA ILE A 171 -10.58 -23.21 -9.57
C ILE A 171 -11.94 -23.66 -10.12
N ARG A 172 -11.99 -24.87 -10.67
CA ARG A 172 -13.22 -25.48 -11.20
C ARG A 172 -13.83 -26.43 -10.19
N GLU A 173 -15.17 -26.53 -10.19
CA GLU A 173 -15.92 -27.41 -9.28
C GLU A 173 -15.64 -28.90 -9.51
N ASN A 174 -15.34 -29.28 -10.75
CA ASN A 174 -15.20 -30.68 -11.20
C ASN A 174 -13.80 -31.26 -11.02
N ILE A 175 -12.89 -30.59 -10.34
CA ILE A 175 -11.56 -31.09 -10.00
C ILE A 175 -11.54 -31.67 -8.59
N SER A 176 -10.56 -32.53 -8.28
CA SER A 176 -10.34 -33.02 -6.93
C SER A 176 -9.55 -31.97 -6.09
N LEU A 177 -9.66 -32.07 -4.76
CA LEU A 177 -8.87 -31.24 -3.83
C LEU A 177 -7.37 -31.44 -4.03
N GLU A 178 -6.91 -32.65 -4.43
CA GLU A 178 -5.52 -32.92 -4.79
C GLU A 178 -5.07 -32.05 -5.96
N VAL A 179 -5.90 -31.91 -6.99
CA VAL A 179 -5.59 -31.07 -8.16
C VAL A 179 -5.52 -29.60 -7.77
N ALA A 180 -6.47 -29.13 -6.95
CA ALA A 180 -6.48 -27.77 -6.42
C ALA A 180 -5.20 -27.46 -5.61
N LEU A 181 -4.79 -28.36 -4.70
CA LEU A 181 -3.57 -28.22 -3.92
C LEU A 181 -2.31 -28.19 -4.79
N ARG A 182 -2.26 -29.06 -5.82
CA ARG A 182 -1.15 -29.11 -6.78
C ARG A 182 -1.07 -27.81 -7.61
N TYR A 183 -2.21 -27.26 -7.96
CA TYR A 183 -2.30 -25.97 -8.67
C TYR A 183 -1.71 -24.84 -7.81
N MET A 184 -2.14 -24.69 -6.56
CA MET A 184 -1.58 -23.68 -5.64
C MET A 184 -0.07 -23.82 -5.46
N ARG A 185 0.43 -25.05 -5.26
CA ARG A 185 1.87 -25.32 -5.14
C ARG A 185 2.66 -24.96 -6.41
N ARG A 186 2.03 -25.03 -7.56
CA ARG A 186 2.66 -24.66 -8.84
C ARG A 186 2.75 -23.16 -9.03
N LEU A 187 1.85 -22.37 -8.43
CA LEU A 187 1.93 -20.90 -8.44
C LEU A 187 3.18 -20.38 -7.72
N GLY A 188 3.66 -21.10 -6.70
CA GLY A 188 4.85 -20.75 -5.94
C GLY A 188 4.57 -19.75 -4.82
N SER A 189 3.91 -18.65 -5.11
CA SER A 189 3.33 -17.69 -4.17
C SER A 189 1.82 -17.63 -4.34
N LEU A 190 1.12 -17.24 -3.31
CA LEU A 190 -0.30 -16.92 -3.35
C LEU A 190 -0.45 -15.44 -3.04
N PRO A 191 -1.46 -14.76 -3.60
CA PRO A 191 -1.80 -13.40 -3.21
C PRO A 191 -2.00 -13.31 -1.69
N ASP A 192 -1.68 -12.17 -1.12
CA ASP A 192 -1.82 -11.93 0.30
C ASP A 192 -3.28 -12.13 0.76
N HIS A 193 -3.47 -12.41 2.03
CA HIS A 193 -4.79 -12.70 2.62
C HIS A 193 -5.59 -13.83 1.96
N THR A 194 -4.96 -14.71 1.18
CA THR A 194 -5.64 -15.87 0.57
C THR A 194 -6.12 -16.85 1.64
N ASP A 195 -7.39 -16.81 2.02
CA ASP A 195 -8.04 -17.71 2.98
C ASP A 195 -8.95 -18.76 2.30
N LYS A 196 -9.30 -18.53 1.04
CA LYS A 196 -10.17 -19.38 0.19
C LYS A 196 -9.78 -19.26 -1.28
N LEU A 197 -10.25 -20.24 -2.08
CA LEU A 197 -10.18 -20.20 -3.52
C LEU A 197 -11.59 -19.96 -4.08
N PHE A 198 -11.70 -19.20 -5.15
CA PHE A 198 -12.99 -18.93 -5.80
C PHE A 198 -13.30 -20.04 -6.80
N VAL A 199 -14.49 -20.64 -6.67
CA VAL A 199 -14.92 -21.71 -7.56
C VAL A 199 -15.80 -21.13 -8.65
N VAL A 200 -15.36 -21.26 -9.90
CA VAL A 200 -16.05 -20.69 -11.06
C VAL A 200 -16.29 -21.72 -12.14
N ASP A 201 -17.30 -21.48 -12.97
CA ASP A 201 -17.56 -22.27 -14.18
C ASP A 201 -16.64 -21.83 -15.35
N ARG A 202 -16.81 -22.48 -16.52
CA ARG A 202 -16.03 -22.16 -17.74
C ARG A 202 -16.26 -20.75 -18.30
N HIS A 203 -17.27 -20.04 -17.84
CA HIS A 203 -17.59 -18.65 -18.21
C HIS A 203 -17.18 -17.64 -17.12
N GLU A 204 -16.46 -18.13 -16.09
CA GLU A 204 -16.02 -17.35 -14.92
C GLU A 204 -17.18 -16.90 -14.01
N ILE A 205 -18.35 -17.55 -14.14
CA ILE A 205 -19.47 -17.35 -13.23
C ILE A 205 -19.13 -17.96 -11.86
N LEU A 206 -19.28 -17.20 -10.80
CA LEU A 206 -19.04 -17.66 -9.44
C LEU A 206 -20.05 -18.71 -9.02
N LEU A 207 -19.56 -19.90 -8.63
CA LEU A 207 -20.37 -21.02 -8.10
C LEU A 207 -20.29 -21.13 -6.58
N GLY A 208 -19.23 -20.61 -5.98
CA GLY A 208 -18.98 -20.65 -4.57
C GLY A 208 -17.51 -20.44 -4.22
N VAL A 209 -17.14 -20.78 -3.00
CA VAL A 209 -15.77 -20.65 -2.50
C VAL A 209 -15.30 -21.93 -1.85
N LEU A 210 -14.02 -22.24 -1.95
CA LEU A 210 -13.37 -23.35 -1.24
C LEU A 210 -12.44 -22.77 -0.15
N PRO A 211 -12.88 -22.68 1.10
CA PRO A 211 -12.00 -22.26 2.20
C PRO A 211 -10.78 -23.18 2.33
N LEU A 212 -9.58 -22.62 2.50
CA LEU A 212 -8.35 -23.41 2.65
C LEU A 212 -8.44 -24.38 3.82
N LYS A 213 -9.12 -24.02 4.91
CA LYS A 213 -9.37 -24.92 6.03
C LYS A 213 -10.13 -26.20 5.62
N ARG A 214 -11.06 -26.12 4.66
CA ARG A 214 -11.78 -27.30 4.14
C ARG A 214 -10.88 -28.14 3.25
N LEU A 215 -10.02 -27.52 2.45
CA LEU A 215 -9.05 -28.22 1.61
C LEU A 215 -8.08 -29.06 2.46
N VAL A 216 -7.66 -28.56 3.63
CA VAL A 216 -6.67 -29.22 4.50
C VAL A 216 -7.28 -30.42 5.25
N VAL A 217 -8.56 -30.33 5.66
CA VAL A 217 -9.17 -31.36 6.56
C VAL A 217 -9.98 -32.43 5.83
N ASN A 218 -10.28 -32.25 4.55
CA ASN A 218 -11.05 -33.22 3.76
C ASN A 218 -10.13 -34.17 2.97
N ASP A 219 -10.71 -35.29 2.52
CA ASP A 219 -10.02 -36.25 1.66
C ASP A 219 -9.64 -35.59 0.32
N LEU A 220 -8.37 -35.66 -0.05
CA LEU A 220 -7.85 -35.07 -1.28
C LEU A 220 -8.47 -35.67 -2.56
N ALA A 221 -9.08 -36.89 -2.48
CA ALA A 221 -9.81 -37.47 -3.57
C ALA A 221 -11.23 -36.87 -3.76
N ALA A 222 -11.76 -36.14 -2.76
CA ALA A 222 -13.06 -35.46 -2.87
C ALA A 222 -13.06 -34.42 -3.97
N SER A 223 -14.22 -34.19 -4.61
CA SER A 223 -14.36 -33.12 -5.58
C SER A 223 -14.51 -31.77 -4.90
N VAL A 224 -14.10 -30.70 -5.58
CA VAL A 224 -14.32 -29.32 -5.10
C VAL A 224 -15.81 -29.06 -4.89
N ALA A 225 -16.68 -29.54 -5.79
CA ALA A 225 -18.14 -29.40 -5.72
C ALA A 225 -18.73 -29.97 -4.41
N ASP A 226 -18.15 -31.06 -3.87
CA ASP A 226 -18.64 -31.69 -2.64
C ASP A 226 -18.22 -30.94 -1.36
N VAL A 227 -17.18 -30.12 -1.44
CA VAL A 227 -16.52 -29.51 -0.27
C VAL A 227 -16.67 -27.98 -0.23
N MET A 228 -16.90 -27.34 -1.38
CA MET A 228 -17.05 -25.89 -1.47
C MET A 228 -18.24 -25.38 -0.63
N ALA A 229 -18.28 -24.08 -0.36
CA ALA A 229 -19.42 -23.36 0.16
C ALA A 229 -20.06 -22.57 -0.99
N SER A 230 -21.34 -22.76 -1.20
CA SER A 230 -22.12 -22.06 -2.26
C SER A 230 -22.87 -20.82 -1.72
N ASP A 231 -22.82 -20.58 -0.42
CA ASP A 231 -23.48 -19.48 0.30
C ASP A 231 -22.49 -18.37 0.70
N ALA A 232 -21.51 -18.11 -0.13
CA ALA A 232 -20.54 -17.05 0.12
C ALA A 232 -21.20 -15.67 0.10
N VAL A 233 -20.74 -14.77 1.00
CA VAL A 233 -21.06 -13.35 0.91
C VAL A 233 -20.37 -12.80 -0.35
N VAL A 234 -21.12 -12.09 -1.17
CA VAL A 234 -20.68 -11.55 -2.48
C VAL A 234 -20.99 -10.07 -2.51
N PHE A 235 -20.12 -9.29 -3.14
CA PHE A 235 -20.30 -7.84 -3.33
C PHE A 235 -20.33 -7.51 -4.83
N HIS A 236 -20.87 -6.31 -5.16
CA HIS A 236 -20.85 -5.74 -6.50
C HIS A 236 -19.97 -4.49 -6.53
N PRO A 237 -19.29 -4.19 -7.66
CA PRO A 237 -18.34 -3.06 -7.73
C PRO A 237 -18.97 -1.71 -7.37
N ASP A 238 -20.26 -1.49 -7.66
CA ASP A 238 -20.95 -0.23 -7.42
C ASP A 238 -21.53 -0.11 -5.98
N GLU A 239 -21.35 -1.12 -5.13
CA GLU A 239 -21.80 -1.06 -3.73
C GLU A 239 -20.89 -0.12 -2.92
N PRO A 240 -21.45 0.60 -1.90
CA PRO A 240 -20.66 1.45 -1.04
C PRO A 240 -19.64 0.66 -0.20
N ALA A 241 -18.41 1.15 -0.12
CA ALA A 241 -17.34 0.50 0.65
C ALA A 241 -17.61 0.49 2.15
N ASP A 242 -18.32 1.49 2.70
CA ASP A 242 -18.69 1.57 4.12
C ASP A 242 -19.68 0.44 4.54
N GLU A 243 -20.61 0.05 3.66
CA GLU A 243 -21.50 -1.07 3.89
C GLU A 243 -20.75 -2.41 3.82
N THR A 244 -19.78 -2.50 2.93
CA THR A 244 -18.87 -3.64 2.81
C THR A 244 -18.02 -3.80 4.06
N ALA A 245 -17.45 -2.71 4.58
CA ALA A 245 -16.70 -2.69 5.84
C ALA A 245 -17.53 -3.23 7.02
N LYS A 246 -18.78 -2.80 7.14
CA LYS A 246 -19.71 -3.31 8.15
C LYS A 246 -20.04 -4.80 7.98
N ALA A 247 -20.05 -5.29 6.73
CA ALA A 247 -20.27 -6.72 6.46
C ALA A 247 -19.01 -7.54 6.81
N PHE A 248 -17.81 -7.04 6.53
CA PHE A 248 -16.55 -7.67 6.94
C PHE A 248 -16.47 -7.84 8.44
N GLU A 249 -16.78 -6.80 9.22
CA GLU A 249 -16.86 -6.89 10.69
C GLU A 249 -17.93 -7.87 11.15
N ARG A 250 -19.14 -7.82 10.56
CA ARG A 250 -20.28 -8.64 11.01
C ARG A 250 -20.08 -10.13 10.78
N TYR A 251 -19.42 -10.51 9.68
CA TYR A 251 -19.27 -11.90 9.22
C TYR A 251 -17.86 -12.44 9.40
N ASP A 252 -16.97 -11.69 10.05
CA ASP A 252 -15.55 -12.03 10.26
C ASP A 252 -14.87 -12.45 8.93
N LEU A 253 -15.05 -11.63 7.89
CA LEU A 253 -14.51 -11.92 6.56
C LEU A 253 -13.01 -11.57 6.52
N VAL A 254 -12.23 -12.41 5.84
CA VAL A 254 -10.83 -12.13 5.47
C VAL A 254 -10.78 -11.67 4.02
N THR A 255 -11.51 -12.37 3.14
CA THR A 255 -11.73 -11.95 1.76
C THR A 255 -13.18 -12.20 1.34
N ALA A 256 -13.63 -11.51 0.30
CA ALA A 256 -14.94 -11.75 -0.29
C ALA A 256 -14.89 -11.55 -1.82
N PRO A 257 -15.60 -12.38 -2.62
CA PRO A 257 -15.66 -12.22 -4.06
C PRO A 257 -16.47 -10.99 -4.46
N VAL A 258 -16.01 -10.32 -5.50
CA VAL A 258 -16.74 -9.25 -6.21
C VAL A 258 -17.19 -9.80 -7.56
N VAL A 259 -18.47 -9.62 -7.89
CA VAL A 259 -19.05 -10.09 -9.15
C VAL A 259 -19.77 -8.98 -9.89
N ASP A 260 -19.82 -9.09 -11.20
CA ASP A 260 -20.64 -8.20 -12.03
C ASP A 260 -22.13 -8.56 -12.01
N GLU A 261 -22.96 -7.81 -12.74
CA GLU A 261 -24.40 -8.05 -12.86
C GLU A 261 -24.76 -9.46 -13.40
N ASN A 262 -23.82 -10.14 -14.07
CA ASN A 262 -23.99 -11.49 -14.61
C ASN A 262 -23.46 -12.57 -13.66
N ASN A 263 -23.11 -12.22 -12.43
CA ASN A 263 -22.45 -13.09 -11.43
C ASN A 263 -21.07 -13.61 -11.90
N LYS A 264 -20.42 -12.92 -12.82
CA LYS A 264 -19.06 -13.20 -13.23
C LYS A 264 -18.10 -12.61 -12.20
N LEU A 265 -17.12 -13.41 -11.76
CA LEU A 265 -16.10 -12.97 -10.82
C LEU A 265 -15.20 -11.92 -11.49
N VAL A 266 -15.12 -10.73 -10.91
CA VAL A 266 -14.32 -9.59 -11.42
C VAL A 266 -13.17 -9.20 -10.51
N GLY A 267 -13.26 -9.51 -9.21
CA GLY A 267 -12.24 -9.21 -8.23
C GLY A 267 -12.56 -9.85 -6.87
N ARG A 268 -11.85 -9.40 -5.87
CA ARG A 268 -12.10 -9.72 -4.46
C ARG A 268 -11.90 -8.44 -3.62
N VAL A 269 -12.55 -8.36 -2.48
CA VAL A 269 -12.20 -7.42 -1.42
C VAL A 269 -11.46 -8.17 -0.33
N THR A 270 -10.44 -7.56 0.23
CA THR A 270 -9.61 -8.10 1.30
C THR A 270 -9.80 -7.30 2.58
N VAL A 271 -9.45 -7.87 3.72
CA VAL A 271 -9.64 -7.22 5.02
C VAL A 271 -8.72 -6.01 5.20
N ASP A 272 -7.52 -6.05 4.62
CA ASP A 272 -6.57 -4.93 4.61
C ASP A 272 -7.10 -3.75 3.81
N ALA A 273 -7.58 -3.94 2.57
CA ALA A 273 -8.22 -2.89 1.79
C ALA A 273 -9.40 -2.24 2.53
N VAL A 274 -10.22 -3.04 3.22
CA VAL A 274 -11.30 -2.51 4.08
C VAL A 274 -10.75 -1.72 5.26
N MET A 275 -9.64 -2.14 5.87
CA MET A 275 -9.04 -1.42 7.00
C MET A 275 -8.42 -0.10 6.55
N ASP A 276 -7.79 -0.08 5.38
CA ASP A 276 -7.24 1.14 4.78
C ASP A 276 -8.35 2.14 4.46
N PHE A 277 -9.42 1.71 3.81
CA PHE A 277 -10.61 2.54 3.57
C PHE A 277 -11.17 3.16 4.87
N ILE A 278 -11.32 2.37 5.95
CA ILE A 278 -11.81 2.88 7.25
C ILE A 278 -10.84 3.91 7.82
N ARG A 279 -9.52 3.70 7.68
CA ARG A 279 -8.51 4.64 8.16
C ARG A 279 -8.60 5.97 7.42
N GLU A 280 -8.67 5.93 6.09
CA GLU A 280 -8.78 7.11 5.23
C GLU A 280 -10.06 7.90 5.49
N GLU A 281 -11.21 7.22 5.60
CA GLU A 281 -12.48 7.86 5.95
C GLU A 281 -12.41 8.55 7.33
N ALA A 282 -11.78 7.89 8.32
CA ALA A 282 -11.63 8.47 9.65
C ALA A 282 -10.68 9.68 9.66
N GLU A 283 -9.62 9.68 8.87
CA GLU A 283 -8.68 10.80 8.71
C GLU A 283 -9.36 11.96 7.99
N SER A 284 -10.08 11.72 6.90
CA SER A 284 -10.89 12.69 6.17
C SER A 284 -11.91 13.37 7.08
N ASP A 285 -12.67 12.60 7.85
CA ASP A 285 -13.62 13.10 8.83
C ASP A 285 -12.95 14.00 9.89
N MET A 286 -11.78 13.60 10.41
CA MET A 286 -11.03 14.39 11.39
C MET A 286 -10.54 15.72 10.80
N LEU A 287 -10.00 15.73 9.58
CA LEU A 287 -9.54 16.93 8.88
C LEU A 287 -10.71 17.87 8.59
N SER A 288 -11.82 17.33 8.11
CA SER A 288 -13.07 18.07 7.87
C SER A 288 -13.59 18.73 9.15
N MET A 289 -13.60 18.04 10.28
CA MET A 289 -14.00 18.59 11.60
C MET A 289 -13.03 19.66 12.09
N ALA A 290 -11.75 19.58 11.76
CA ALA A 290 -10.75 20.59 12.07
C ALA A 290 -10.81 21.81 11.12
N GLY A 291 -11.62 21.75 10.05
CA GLY A 291 -11.71 22.79 9.01
C GLY A 291 -10.48 22.85 8.10
N LEU A 292 -9.73 21.75 8.04
CA LEU A 292 -8.59 21.53 7.15
C LEU A 292 -9.06 20.73 5.93
N ARG A 293 -8.36 20.89 4.82
CA ARG A 293 -8.54 20.02 3.64
C ARG A 293 -7.53 18.88 3.68
N GLU A 294 -7.84 17.75 3.09
CA GLU A 294 -6.96 16.59 2.97
C GLU A 294 -5.60 16.94 2.35
N GLU A 295 -5.58 17.87 1.39
CA GLU A 295 -4.38 18.35 0.69
C GLU A 295 -3.48 19.28 1.55
N GLU A 296 -3.80 19.56 2.82
CA GLU A 296 -3.02 20.46 3.67
C GLU A 296 -2.09 19.69 4.62
N ASP A 297 -0.79 19.63 4.30
CA ASP A 297 0.23 19.13 5.23
C ASP A 297 0.19 19.92 6.55
N PHE A 298 -0.11 19.22 7.63
CA PHE A 298 -0.26 19.79 8.97
C PHE A 298 0.97 20.59 9.41
N PHE A 299 2.17 20.15 9.07
CA PHE A 299 3.41 20.85 9.40
C PHE A 299 3.66 22.07 8.50
N ALA A 300 3.28 22.00 7.22
CA ALA A 300 3.35 23.17 6.32
C ALA A 300 2.41 24.29 6.78
N SER A 301 1.21 23.94 7.27
CA SER A 301 0.22 24.89 7.83
C SER A 301 0.73 25.56 9.11
N ILE A 302 1.35 24.82 10.03
CA ILE A 302 1.94 25.39 11.26
C ILE A 302 3.11 26.34 10.92
N TRP A 303 3.96 25.98 9.97
CA TRP A 303 5.10 26.78 9.57
C TRP A 303 4.68 28.11 8.90
N LYS A 304 3.68 28.07 8.01
CA LYS A 304 3.05 29.28 7.45
C LYS A 304 2.44 30.16 8.53
N SER A 305 1.78 29.56 9.52
CA SER A 305 1.16 30.28 10.64
C SER A 305 2.21 30.96 11.54
N VAL A 306 3.38 30.33 11.73
CA VAL A 306 4.50 30.93 12.47
C VAL A 306 5.14 32.07 11.68
N GLN A 307 5.37 31.91 10.37
CA GLN A 307 5.93 32.99 9.53
C GLN A 307 5.02 34.22 9.47
N ASN A 308 3.69 34.04 9.38
CA ASN A 308 2.74 35.14 9.35
C ASN A 308 2.56 35.86 10.70
N ARG A 309 3.07 35.30 11.79
CA ARG A 309 3.04 35.91 13.14
C ARG A 309 4.25 36.76 13.46
N TRP A 310 5.32 36.70 12.66
CA TRP A 310 6.59 37.41 12.83
C TRP A 310 6.85 38.42 11.71
N ALA A 311 5.91 38.66 10.81
CA ALA A 311 5.84 39.75 9.84
C ALA A 311 4.85 40.83 10.33
#